data_c650372b5eee502b57015bf3924425a9
#
_entry.id   c650372b5eee502b57015bf3924425a9
#
_cell.length_a   1.000
_cell.length_b   1.000
_cell.length_c   1.000
_cell.angle_alpha   90.00
_cell.angle_beta   90.00
_cell.angle_gamma   90.00
#
_symmetry.space_group_name_H-M   'P 1'
#
loop_
_entity.id
_entity.type
_entity.pdbx_description
1 polymer ?
#
loop_
_entity_poly.entity_id
_entity_poly.type
_entity_poly.pdbx_seq_one_letter_code
_entity_poly.pdbx_strand_id
1 'polypeptide(L)'
;MPLVRIDLNKSYSQDVSKKIGDIVYTTMEQEINVPKDDKFQIITRHDSSEINIPDSYLGIKYTPGIIIIQITLNGGRSVELKKKLYKKIAEELHSKLHIRKEDVFIGLVEVDKENWSFGNGEAQYAPK
;
A
#
# COMPACT_ATOMS: atom_id res chain seq x y z
N MET A 1 4.75 -11.80 4.48
CA MET A 1 5.03 -11.55 3.06
C MET A 1 3.92 -10.71 2.43
N PRO A 2 4.11 -9.44 2.17
CA PRO A 2 3.13 -8.65 1.45
C PRO A 2 3.55 -8.37 0.01
N LEU A 3 2.55 -8.24 -0.86
CA LEU A 3 2.71 -7.64 -2.18
C LEU A 3 1.96 -6.31 -2.16
N VAL A 4 2.65 -5.22 -2.43
CA VAL A 4 2.08 -3.88 -2.42
C VAL A 4 1.94 -3.37 -3.85
N ARG A 5 0.73 -2.90 -4.19
CA ARG A 5 0.48 -2.17 -5.44
C ARG A 5 0.13 -0.74 -5.09
N ILE A 6 0.82 0.18 -5.73
CA ILE A 6 0.59 1.62 -5.55
C ILE A 6 0.24 2.21 -6.91
N ASP A 7 -0.95 2.78 -7.01
CA ASP A 7 -1.43 3.43 -8.21
C ASP A 7 -1.62 4.92 -7.92
N LEU A 8 -1.05 5.77 -8.77
CA LEU A 8 -1.08 7.21 -8.58
C LEU A 8 -0.97 7.94 -9.91
N ASN A 9 -1.17 9.25 -9.88
CA ASN A 9 -1.14 10.09 -11.08
C ASN A 9 0.30 10.35 -11.53
N LYS A 10 0.50 10.47 -12.83
CA LYS A 10 1.81 10.84 -13.41
C LYS A 10 2.33 12.20 -12.96
N SER A 11 1.50 13.04 -12.34
CA SER A 11 1.95 14.29 -11.74
C SER A 11 2.97 14.07 -10.63
N TYR A 12 2.94 12.91 -9.97
CA TYR A 12 4.03 12.50 -9.09
C TYR A 12 5.21 12.05 -9.96
N SER A 13 6.41 12.55 -9.65
CA SER A 13 7.62 12.12 -10.38
C SER A 13 7.97 10.67 -10.06
N GLN A 14 8.83 10.07 -10.87
CA GLN A 14 9.37 8.73 -10.57
C GLN A 14 10.09 8.70 -9.23
N ASP A 15 10.85 9.74 -8.92
CA ASP A 15 11.60 9.84 -7.67
C ASP A 15 10.66 9.89 -6.46
N VAL A 16 9.64 10.75 -6.50
CA VAL A 16 8.64 10.85 -5.42
C VAL A 16 7.86 9.55 -5.29
N SER A 17 7.49 8.93 -6.40
CA SER A 17 6.77 7.65 -6.39
C SER A 17 7.58 6.55 -5.70
N LYS A 18 8.89 6.51 -5.93
CA LYS A 18 9.79 5.59 -5.25
C LYS A 18 9.85 5.87 -3.75
N LYS A 19 9.92 7.15 -3.36
CA LYS A 19 9.91 7.56 -1.95
C LYS A 19 8.61 7.14 -1.25
N ILE A 20 7.49 7.26 -1.95
CA ILE A 20 6.19 6.79 -1.43
C ILE A 20 6.27 5.29 -1.11
N GLY A 21 6.78 4.49 -2.05
CA GLY A 21 6.97 3.07 -1.83
C GLY A 21 7.87 2.76 -0.64
N ASP A 22 8.98 3.47 -0.50
CA ASP A 22 9.91 3.29 0.61
C ASP A 22 9.27 3.61 1.96
N ILE A 23 8.49 4.69 2.02
CA ILE A 23 7.77 5.08 3.24
C ILE A 23 6.74 4.01 3.62
N VAL A 24 5.96 3.53 2.66
CA VAL A 24 4.98 2.47 2.89
C VAL A 24 5.66 1.23 3.44
N TYR A 25 6.76 0.81 2.82
CA TYR A 25 7.46 -0.38 3.27
C TYR A 25 8.05 -0.24 4.68
N THR A 26 8.73 0.87 4.95
CA THR A 26 9.31 1.14 6.27
C THR A 26 8.22 1.15 7.35
N THR A 27 7.07 1.72 7.05
CA THR A 27 5.94 1.73 7.99
C THR A 27 5.43 0.31 8.25
N MET A 28 5.36 -0.53 7.22
CA MET A 28 4.96 -1.93 7.37
C MET A 28 5.95 -2.72 8.22
N GLU A 29 7.26 -2.47 8.05
CA GLU A 29 8.28 -3.07 8.90
C GLU A 29 8.06 -2.70 10.38
N GLN A 30 7.78 -1.43 10.64
CA GLN A 30 7.62 -0.92 12.01
C GLN A 30 6.31 -1.35 12.66
N GLU A 31 5.20 -1.34 11.92
CA GLU A 31 3.87 -1.50 12.50
C GLU A 31 3.35 -2.93 12.43
N ILE A 32 3.74 -3.72 11.44
CA ILE A 32 3.25 -5.09 11.27
C ILE A 32 4.37 -6.12 11.09
N ASN A 33 5.59 -5.76 11.46
CA ASN A 33 6.75 -6.65 11.50
C ASN A 33 7.07 -7.36 10.18
N VAL A 34 6.92 -6.66 9.06
CA VAL A 34 7.33 -7.20 7.77
C VAL A 34 8.85 -7.34 7.76
N PRO A 35 9.40 -8.49 7.35
CA PRO A 35 10.85 -8.66 7.28
C PRO A 35 11.50 -7.69 6.30
N LYS A 36 12.75 -7.34 6.60
CA LYS A 36 13.51 -6.34 5.84
C LYS A 36 13.70 -6.72 4.37
N ASP A 37 13.78 -7.99 4.06
CA ASP A 37 14.06 -8.48 2.71
C ASP A 37 12.80 -8.90 1.93
N ASP A 38 11.62 -8.59 2.44
CA ASP A 38 10.34 -8.97 1.84
C ASP A 38 9.67 -7.82 1.09
N LYS A 39 10.47 -6.98 0.43
CA LYS A 39 9.93 -5.83 -0.29
C LYS A 39 9.53 -6.21 -1.71
N PHE A 40 8.23 -6.44 -1.90
CA PHE A 40 7.63 -6.66 -3.22
C PHE A 40 6.63 -5.55 -3.49
N GLN A 41 6.94 -4.70 -4.46
CA GLN A 41 6.11 -3.55 -4.79
C GLN A 41 5.98 -3.38 -6.30
N ILE A 42 4.79 -2.98 -6.72
CA ILE A 42 4.52 -2.55 -8.08
C ILE A 42 3.96 -1.14 -7.97
N ILE A 43 4.63 -0.17 -8.58
CA ILE A 43 4.20 1.23 -8.57
C ILE A 43 3.88 1.63 -10.00
N THR A 44 2.64 2.04 -10.25
CA THR A 44 2.19 2.43 -11.59
C THR A 44 1.72 3.87 -11.58
N ARG A 45 2.33 4.69 -12.43
CA ARG A 45 1.95 6.08 -12.65
C ARG A 45 0.98 6.13 -13.83
N HIS A 46 -0.16 6.79 -13.63
CA HIS A 46 -1.27 6.78 -14.58
C HIS A 46 -1.55 8.15 -15.17
N ASP A 47 -2.09 8.16 -16.38
CA ASP A 47 -2.76 9.34 -16.91
C ASP A 47 -4.04 9.59 -16.09
N SER A 48 -4.46 10.85 -16.01
CA SER A 48 -5.64 11.23 -15.21
C SER A 48 -6.91 10.47 -15.60
N SER A 49 -7.05 10.07 -16.87
CA SER A 49 -8.20 9.30 -17.34
C SER A 49 -8.25 7.86 -16.83
N GLU A 50 -7.15 7.37 -16.26
CA GLU A 50 -7.02 5.97 -15.84
C GLU A 50 -7.37 5.74 -14.38
N ILE A 51 -7.54 6.81 -13.59
CA ILE A 51 -7.96 6.72 -12.19
C ILE A 51 -9.27 7.46 -12.04
N ASN A 52 -10.35 6.73 -11.84
CA ASN A 52 -11.70 7.29 -11.73
C ASN A 52 -12.20 7.12 -10.30
N ILE A 53 -12.42 8.25 -9.64
CA ILE A 53 -12.85 8.29 -8.23
C ILE A 53 -13.98 9.31 -8.09
N PRO A 54 -14.83 9.18 -7.06
CA PRO A 54 -15.81 10.24 -6.76
C PRO A 54 -15.09 11.46 -6.18
N ASP A 55 -15.78 12.61 -6.21
CA ASP A 55 -15.24 13.84 -5.59
C ASP A 55 -15.08 13.68 -4.09
N SER A 56 -15.95 12.92 -3.45
CA SER A 56 -15.88 12.64 -2.02
C SER A 56 -16.51 11.30 -1.68
N TYR A 57 -16.07 10.73 -0.58
CA TYR A 57 -16.62 9.48 -0.04
C TYR A 57 -16.51 9.49 1.48
N LEU A 58 -17.59 9.19 2.17
CA LEU A 58 -17.65 9.22 3.64
C LEU A 58 -17.14 10.54 4.26
N GLY A 59 -17.41 11.66 3.57
CA GLY A 59 -16.96 12.97 4.03
C GLY A 59 -15.52 13.31 3.68
N ILE A 60 -14.81 12.42 3.02
CA ILE A 60 -13.43 12.64 2.59
C ILE A 60 -13.44 13.20 1.18
N LYS A 61 -12.85 14.38 0.98
CA LYS A 61 -12.72 15.00 -0.34
C LYS A 61 -11.39 14.62 -0.97
N TYR A 62 -11.44 14.02 -2.14
CA TYR A 62 -10.25 13.63 -2.89
C TYR A 62 -9.79 14.71 -3.86
N THR A 63 -8.53 14.63 -4.25
CA THR A 63 -7.94 15.41 -5.34
C THR A 63 -7.34 14.46 -6.37
N PRO A 64 -6.92 14.97 -7.54
CA PRO A 64 -6.15 14.15 -8.48
C PRO A 64 -4.84 13.58 -7.89
N GLY A 65 -4.39 14.08 -6.74
CA GLY A 65 -3.23 13.56 -6.03
C GLY A 65 -3.49 12.30 -5.21
N ILE A 66 -4.65 11.66 -5.34
CA ILE A 66 -4.96 10.43 -4.61
C ILE A 66 -3.93 9.34 -4.90
N ILE A 67 -3.57 8.61 -3.85
CA ILE A 67 -2.70 7.46 -3.92
C ILE A 67 -3.49 6.25 -3.45
N ILE A 68 -3.62 5.25 -4.31
CA ILE A 68 -4.34 4.01 -3.98
C ILE A 68 -3.31 2.93 -3.70
N ILE A 69 -3.30 2.45 -2.46
CA ILE A 69 -2.36 1.46 -1.96
C ILE A 69 -3.12 0.18 -1.65
N GLN A 70 -2.82 -0.90 -2.36
CA GLN A 70 -3.39 -2.21 -2.10
C GLN A 70 -2.30 -3.12 -1.58
N ILE A 71 -2.53 -3.72 -0.42
CA ILE A 71 -1.56 -4.60 0.22
C ILE A 71 -2.19 -5.99 0.35
N THR A 72 -1.63 -6.95 -0.37
CA THR A 72 -2.01 -8.36 -0.26
C THR A 72 -1.06 -9.02 0.73
N LEU A 73 -1.58 -9.63 1.77
CA LEU A 73 -0.77 -10.20 2.85
C LEU A 73 -1.50 -11.37 3.50
N ASN A 74 -0.75 -12.16 4.26
CA ASN A 74 -1.33 -13.24 5.04
C ASN A 74 -2.24 -12.67 6.13
N GLY A 75 -3.36 -13.32 6.38
CA GLY A 75 -4.30 -12.92 7.43
C GLY A 75 -3.77 -13.15 8.84
N GLY A 76 -4.53 -12.70 9.82
CA GLY A 76 -4.28 -12.96 11.23
C GLY A 76 -3.95 -11.73 12.08
N ARG A 77 -3.86 -10.54 11.47
CA ARG A 77 -3.61 -9.32 12.24
C ARG A 77 -4.90 -8.75 12.81
N SER A 78 -4.81 -8.14 13.99
CA SER A 78 -5.97 -7.56 14.67
C SER A 78 -6.45 -6.28 13.97
N VAL A 79 -7.69 -5.89 14.24
CA VAL A 79 -8.24 -4.61 13.78
C VAL A 79 -7.39 -3.45 14.29
N GLU A 80 -6.90 -3.52 15.53
CA GLU A 80 -6.08 -2.45 16.12
C GLU A 80 -4.76 -2.25 15.36
N LEU A 81 -4.10 -3.34 14.96
CA LEU A 81 -2.88 -3.24 14.17
C LEU A 81 -3.16 -2.64 12.79
N LYS A 82 -4.27 -3.01 12.16
CA LYS A 82 -4.66 -2.47 10.86
C LYS A 82 -4.94 -0.97 10.95
N LYS A 83 -5.66 -0.53 11.97
CA LYS A 83 -5.93 0.89 12.20
C LYS A 83 -4.63 1.69 12.38
N LYS A 84 -3.69 1.16 13.15
CA LYS A 84 -2.39 1.80 13.35
C LYS A 84 -1.61 1.89 12.04
N LEU A 85 -1.64 0.83 11.24
CA LEU A 85 -0.96 0.81 9.95
C LEU A 85 -1.49 1.92 9.04
N TYR A 86 -2.80 2.04 8.88
CA TYR A 86 -3.41 3.07 8.04
C TYR A 86 -3.03 4.47 8.52
N LYS A 87 -3.17 4.69 9.81
CA LYS A 87 -2.87 5.99 10.42
C LYS A 87 -1.40 6.36 10.20
N LYS A 88 -0.50 5.43 10.44
CA LYS A 88 0.93 5.68 10.33
C LYS A 88 1.38 5.91 8.89
N ILE A 89 0.84 5.16 7.94
CA ILE A 89 1.13 5.39 6.51
C ILE A 89 0.70 6.80 6.12
N ALA A 90 -0.52 7.20 6.45
CA ALA A 90 -1.03 8.52 6.11
C ALA A 90 -0.20 9.63 6.77
N GLU A 91 0.14 9.49 8.05
CA GLU A 91 0.96 10.46 8.78
C GLU A 91 2.34 10.59 8.19
N GLU A 92 3.01 9.50 7.86
CA GLU A 92 4.36 9.52 7.32
C GLU A 92 4.40 10.12 5.90
N LEU A 93 3.45 9.79 5.05
CA LEU A 93 3.34 10.38 3.73
C LEU A 93 3.08 11.89 3.81
N HIS A 94 2.24 12.31 4.76
CA HIS A 94 1.96 13.71 4.98
C HIS A 94 3.18 14.47 5.52
N SER A 95 3.82 13.95 6.54
CA SER A 95 4.94 14.65 7.19
C SER A 95 6.18 14.72 6.31
N LYS A 96 6.47 13.67 5.55
CA LYS A 96 7.71 13.58 4.75
C LYS A 96 7.57 14.12 3.33
N LEU A 97 6.41 13.99 2.72
CA LEU A 97 6.19 14.36 1.33
C LEU A 97 5.05 15.37 1.12
N HIS A 98 4.45 15.88 2.19
CA HIS A 98 3.34 16.83 2.15
C HIS A 98 2.11 16.32 1.38
N ILE A 99 1.91 15.01 1.36
CA ILE A 99 0.73 14.41 0.74
C ILE A 99 -0.46 14.59 1.67
N ARG A 100 -1.60 15.03 1.13
CA ARG A 100 -2.82 15.18 1.90
C ARG A 100 -3.23 13.82 2.45
N LYS A 101 -3.55 13.73 3.73
CA LYS A 101 -4.02 12.47 4.33
C LYS A 101 -5.30 11.97 3.66
N GLU A 102 -6.16 12.89 3.22
CA GLU A 102 -7.39 12.58 2.50
C GLU A 102 -7.14 11.83 1.19
N ASP A 103 -5.97 12.01 0.60
CA ASP A 103 -5.58 11.38 -0.66
C ASP A 103 -4.86 10.04 -0.48
N VAL A 104 -4.79 9.52 0.73
CA VAL A 104 -4.17 8.22 1.01
C VAL A 104 -5.25 7.17 1.18
N PHE A 105 -5.47 6.36 0.15
CA PHE A 105 -6.46 5.29 0.12
C PHE A 105 -5.75 3.96 0.29
N ILE A 106 -6.12 3.18 1.30
CA ILE A 106 -5.45 1.91 1.61
C ILE A 106 -6.49 0.80 1.70
N GLY A 107 -6.22 -0.31 1.01
CA GLY A 107 -7.01 -1.53 1.14
C GLY A 107 -6.11 -2.71 1.41
N LEU A 108 -6.53 -3.61 2.29
CA LEU A 108 -5.83 -4.86 2.56
C LEU A 108 -6.60 -6.01 1.93
N VAL A 109 -5.87 -6.92 1.30
CA VAL A 109 -6.40 -8.18 0.79
C VAL A 109 -5.71 -9.29 1.58
N GLU A 110 -6.46 -9.93 2.47
CA GLU A 110 -5.93 -10.99 3.30
C GLU A 110 -6.08 -12.33 2.59
N VAL A 111 -5.02 -13.14 2.63
CA VAL A 111 -4.99 -14.46 2.00
C VAL A 111 -4.45 -15.49 2.97
N ASP A 112 -4.74 -16.76 2.69
CA ASP A 112 -4.13 -17.87 3.39
C ASP A 112 -2.73 -18.17 2.81
N LYS A 113 -1.88 -18.83 3.61
CA LYS A 113 -0.49 -19.10 3.23
C LYS A 113 -0.37 -19.91 1.94
N GLU A 114 -1.29 -20.83 1.69
CA GLU A 114 -1.30 -21.65 0.49
C GLU A 114 -1.67 -20.87 -0.79
N ASN A 115 -2.09 -19.62 -0.66
CA ASN A 115 -2.47 -18.80 -1.81
C ASN A 115 -1.27 -18.14 -2.51
N TRP A 116 -0.05 -18.44 -2.07
CA TRP A 116 1.17 -17.90 -2.67
C TRP A 116 1.97 -18.95 -3.42
N SER A 117 2.46 -18.56 -4.57
CA SER A 117 3.61 -19.19 -5.21
C SER A 117 4.60 -18.08 -5.55
N PHE A 118 5.76 -18.10 -4.93
CA PHE A 118 6.77 -17.04 -5.12
C PHE A 118 7.72 -17.34 -6.27
N GLY A 119 7.47 -18.39 -6.99
CA GLY A 119 8.28 -18.80 -8.14
C GLY A 119 8.39 -20.31 -8.22
N ASN A 120 8.92 -20.79 -9.32
CA ASN A 120 9.11 -22.21 -9.61
C ASN A 120 7.83 -23.07 -9.63
N GLY A 121 6.64 -22.43 -9.59
CA GLY A 121 5.37 -23.15 -9.54
C GLY A 121 5.12 -23.90 -8.24
N GLU A 122 5.83 -23.52 -7.18
CA GLU A 122 5.73 -24.18 -5.87
C GLU A 122 4.96 -23.30 -4.89
N ALA A 123 4.23 -23.93 -3.97
CA ALA A 123 3.54 -23.24 -2.89
C ALA A 123 4.42 -23.28 -1.63
N GLN A 124 5.36 -22.35 -1.53
CA GLN A 124 6.40 -22.37 -0.49
C GLN A 124 5.86 -22.24 0.92
N TYR A 125 4.72 -21.57 1.11
CA TYR A 125 4.11 -21.36 2.43
C TYR A 125 3.00 -22.37 2.74
N ALA A 126 2.64 -23.23 1.80
CA ALA A 126 1.58 -24.21 2.05
C ALA A 126 2.03 -25.25 3.09
N PRO A 127 1.09 -25.79 3.90
CA PRO A 127 1.40 -26.89 4.81
C PRO A 127 1.89 -28.11 4.04
N LYS A 128 2.85 -28.79 4.58
CA LYS A 128 3.38 -30.03 3.98
C LYS A 128 2.48 -31.23 4.32
#